data_d22e4dbe2fcd8c3981d071e881dd83a0
#
_entry.id   d22e4dbe2fcd8c3981d071e881dd83a0
#
_cell.length_a   1.000
_cell.length_b   1.000
_cell.length_c   1.000
_cell.angle_alpha   90.00
_cell.angle_beta   90.00
_cell.angle_gamma   90.00
#
_symmetry.space_group_name_H-M   'P 1'
#
loop_
_entity.id
_entity.type
_entity.pdbx_description
1 polymer ?
#
loop_
_entity_poly.entity_id
_entity_poly.type
_entity_poly.pdbx_seq_one_letter_code
_entity_poly.pdbx_strand_id
1 'polypeptide(L)'
;MRAWFATAVLFAVRTVVRVLWRVESRWIGEVPEGDRWAGIRVVAILHHTSLFEPIFAAVAPFRFLAKLARHGVIPVADITAQRPIAGRFFKSLTAHVVSISRQRDHTWREVLAKIEDPQRIVALLPEGRMMRATGLDKTGRPMTVRAGIADILLATPEGRMLLGYSAGLHHIHTPGEGLPRLFKTARIQLELVDIDAYRERLLAEHGEGGFHAAVIADLTRRRDLYCRDWTGE
;
A
#
# COMPACT_ATOMS: atom_id res chain seq x y z
N MET A 1 -8.10 13.66 14.97
CA MET A 1 -7.41 12.67 15.82
C MET A 1 -5.95 13.11 15.98
N ARG A 2 -5.36 12.95 17.15
CA ARG A 2 -4.01 13.48 17.41
C ARG A 2 -2.95 12.55 16.81
N ALA A 3 -1.95 13.10 16.12
CA ALA A 3 -0.89 12.33 15.43
C ALA A 3 -0.09 11.40 16.38
N TRP A 4 0.06 11.79 17.64
CA TRP A 4 0.71 10.95 18.65
C TRP A 4 -0.03 9.63 18.88
N PHE A 5 -1.38 9.66 18.87
CA PHE A 5 -2.20 8.44 19.02
C PHE A 5 -2.00 7.50 17.84
N ALA A 6 -2.04 8.03 16.60
CA ALA A 6 -1.76 7.23 15.40
C ALA A 6 -0.34 6.64 15.44
N THR A 7 0.65 7.42 15.92
CA THR A 7 2.02 6.92 16.11
C THR A 7 2.05 5.75 17.09
N ALA A 8 1.38 5.89 18.25
CA ALA A 8 1.32 4.81 19.24
C ALA A 8 0.64 3.56 18.67
N VAL A 9 -0.45 3.72 17.92
CA VAL A 9 -1.14 2.61 17.24
C VAL A 9 -0.21 1.90 16.25
N LEU A 10 0.47 2.63 15.36
CA LEU A 10 1.39 2.02 14.41
C LEU A 10 2.57 1.31 15.08
N PHE A 11 3.09 1.87 16.17
CA PHE A 11 4.14 1.22 16.95
C PHE A 11 3.65 -0.05 17.65
N ALA A 12 2.44 -0.02 18.20
CA ALA A 12 1.80 -1.20 18.78
C ALA A 12 1.55 -2.28 17.72
N VAL A 13 1.00 -1.91 16.56
CA VAL A 13 0.80 -2.83 15.41
C VAL A 13 2.12 -3.48 15.02
N ARG A 14 3.19 -2.68 14.82
CA ARG A 14 4.51 -3.18 14.47
C ARG A 14 5.03 -4.18 15.50
N THR A 15 4.93 -3.84 16.78
CA THR A 15 5.42 -4.68 17.89
C THR A 15 4.63 -5.97 17.99
N VAL A 16 3.30 -5.90 17.99
CA VAL A 16 2.41 -7.07 18.05
C VAL A 16 2.66 -7.99 16.86
N VAL A 17 2.78 -7.44 15.65
CA VAL A 17 3.06 -8.24 14.46
C VAL A 17 4.39 -8.98 14.59
N ARG A 18 5.45 -8.33 15.06
CA ARG A 18 6.77 -8.97 15.22
C ARG A 18 6.83 -10.01 16.32
N VAL A 19 5.93 -9.93 17.31
CA VAL A 19 5.81 -10.93 18.38
C VAL A 19 5.00 -12.14 17.92
N LEU A 20 3.91 -11.90 17.19
CA LEU A 20 2.94 -12.95 16.85
C LEU A 20 3.18 -13.62 15.49
N TRP A 21 3.97 -13.00 14.61
CA TRP A 21 4.32 -13.55 13.29
C TRP A 21 5.81 -13.40 13.00
N ARG A 22 6.37 -14.37 12.27
CA ARG A 22 7.69 -14.22 11.70
C ARG A 22 7.57 -13.38 10.43
N VAL A 23 8.24 -12.24 10.38
CA VAL A 23 8.23 -11.36 9.21
C VAL A 23 9.62 -11.39 8.59
N GLU A 24 9.70 -11.93 7.38
CA GLU A 24 10.90 -11.98 6.55
C GLU A 24 10.74 -10.93 5.46
N SER A 25 11.77 -10.12 5.23
CA SER A 25 11.72 -9.10 4.19
C SER A 25 13.03 -9.00 3.43
N ARG A 26 12.92 -8.73 2.13
CA ARG A 26 14.07 -8.43 1.27
C ARG A 26 13.78 -7.21 0.39
N TRP A 27 14.82 -6.51 0.01
CA TRP A 27 14.77 -5.48 -1.01
C TRP A 27 15.05 -6.10 -2.36
N ILE A 28 14.36 -5.62 -3.40
CA ILE A 28 14.54 -6.03 -4.79
C ILE A 28 14.88 -4.79 -5.63
N GLY A 29 15.54 -5.01 -6.77
CA GLY A 29 16.02 -3.92 -7.62
C GLY A 29 17.21 -3.16 -7.01
N GLU A 30 17.50 -2.00 -7.57
CA GLU A 30 18.54 -1.12 -7.07
C GLU A 30 18.09 -0.47 -5.77
N VAL A 31 18.90 -0.64 -4.73
CA VAL A 31 18.62 -0.06 -3.43
C VAL A 31 19.57 1.11 -3.21
N PRO A 32 19.05 2.35 -3.12
CA PRO A 32 19.89 3.52 -2.89
C PRO A 32 20.71 3.39 -1.61
N GLU A 33 21.93 3.92 -1.64
CA GLU A 33 22.75 4.07 -0.44
C GLU A 33 22.09 5.03 0.56
N GLY A 34 22.36 4.85 1.84
CA GLY A 34 21.82 5.68 2.91
C GLY A 34 20.43 5.32 3.39
N ASP A 35 19.60 6.33 3.72
CA ASP A 35 18.27 6.09 4.27
C ASP A 35 17.26 5.68 3.19
N ARG A 36 17.00 4.39 3.11
CA ARG A 36 16.02 3.79 2.19
C ARG A 36 14.59 4.29 2.40
N TRP A 37 14.28 4.82 3.59
CA TRP A 37 12.94 5.29 3.95
C TRP A 37 12.77 6.81 3.79
N ALA A 38 13.85 7.51 3.43
CA ALA A 38 13.78 8.93 3.13
C ALA A 38 13.11 9.20 1.79
N GLY A 39 12.45 10.35 1.65
CA GLY A 39 11.84 10.78 0.39
C GLY A 39 10.63 9.96 -0.09
N ILE A 40 10.15 8.97 0.68
CA ILE A 40 8.96 8.20 0.30
C ILE A 40 7.73 9.12 0.36
N ARG A 41 7.03 9.21 -0.78
CA ARG A 41 5.80 9.96 -0.97
C ARG A 41 4.60 9.05 -1.25
N VAL A 42 4.82 7.88 -1.85
CA VAL A 42 3.80 6.90 -2.16
C VAL A 42 4.20 5.55 -1.59
N VAL A 43 3.28 4.88 -0.90
CA VAL A 43 3.41 3.49 -0.46
C VAL A 43 2.29 2.71 -1.15
N ALA A 44 2.64 1.83 -2.04
CA ALA A 44 1.70 0.98 -2.77
C ALA A 44 1.94 -0.48 -2.43
N ILE A 45 0.98 -1.11 -1.74
CA ILE A 45 1.05 -2.53 -1.40
C ILE A 45 0.24 -3.31 -2.42
N LEU A 46 0.91 -4.21 -3.12
CA LEU A 46 0.34 -5.06 -4.15
C LEU A 46 -0.01 -6.45 -3.61
N HIS A 47 -0.95 -7.12 -4.31
CA HIS A 47 -1.50 -8.41 -3.93
C HIS A 47 -2.34 -8.35 -2.64
N HIS A 48 -3.38 -7.48 -2.67
CA HIS A 48 -4.32 -7.34 -1.56
C HIS A 48 -5.16 -8.61 -1.35
N THR A 49 -4.80 -9.43 -0.38
CA THR A 49 -5.41 -10.74 -0.13
C THR A 49 -6.15 -10.83 1.21
N SER A 50 -5.95 -9.86 2.10
CA SER A 50 -6.46 -9.90 3.46
C SER A 50 -6.72 -8.47 3.99
N LEU A 51 -7.36 -8.33 5.13
CA LEU A 51 -7.36 -7.09 5.92
C LEU A 51 -6.10 -6.97 6.81
N PHE A 52 -5.17 -7.91 6.66
CA PHE A 52 -3.97 -8.02 7.48
C PHE A 52 -2.74 -7.33 6.87
N GLU A 53 -2.91 -6.56 5.79
CA GLU A 53 -1.83 -5.75 5.20
C GLU A 53 -1.13 -4.80 6.17
N PRO A 54 -1.73 -4.34 7.29
CA PRO A 54 -0.97 -3.63 8.33
C PRO A 54 0.26 -4.40 8.85
N ILE A 55 0.38 -5.70 8.56
CA ILE A 55 1.60 -6.52 8.80
C ILE A 55 2.86 -5.91 8.13
N PHE A 56 2.71 -5.15 7.05
CA PHE A 56 3.81 -4.41 6.42
C PHE A 56 4.43 -3.36 7.35
N ALA A 57 3.72 -2.91 8.38
CA ALA A 57 4.31 -2.03 9.39
C ALA A 57 5.49 -2.67 10.14
N ALA A 58 5.56 -4.02 10.18
CA ALA A 58 6.64 -4.73 10.86
C ALA A 58 8.02 -4.53 10.20
N VAL A 59 8.08 -4.25 8.91
CA VAL A 59 9.34 -4.01 8.18
C VAL A 59 9.79 -2.56 8.22
N ALA A 60 8.87 -1.63 8.49
CA ALA A 60 9.16 -0.20 8.52
C ALA A 60 9.87 0.22 9.81
N PRO A 61 10.86 1.13 9.77
CA PRO A 61 11.46 1.67 10.98
C PRO A 61 10.50 2.61 11.70
N PHE A 62 10.64 2.74 13.01
CA PHE A 62 9.78 3.58 13.84
C PHE A 62 9.70 5.04 13.37
N ARG A 63 10.81 5.61 12.91
CA ARG A 63 10.86 6.97 12.35
C ARG A 63 9.94 7.14 11.14
N PHE A 64 9.88 6.14 10.26
CA PHE A 64 9.00 6.17 9.10
C PHE A 64 7.53 6.00 9.53
N LEU A 65 7.24 5.10 10.45
CA LEU A 65 5.89 4.94 11.02
C LEU A 65 5.39 6.22 11.69
N ALA A 66 6.25 6.92 12.44
CA ALA A 66 5.91 8.21 13.04
C ALA A 66 5.62 9.29 11.97
N LYS A 67 6.40 9.30 10.87
CA LYS A 67 6.13 10.19 9.73
C LYS A 67 4.80 9.81 9.05
N LEU A 68 4.56 8.54 8.80
CA LEU A 68 3.31 8.04 8.21
C LEU A 68 2.10 8.37 9.10
N ALA A 69 2.19 8.25 10.42
CA ALA A 69 1.13 8.61 11.35
C ALA A 69 0.73 10.08 11.26
N ARG A 70 1.72 10.98 11.08
CA ARG A 70 1.51 12.44 11.02
C ARG A 70 1.05 12.91 9.65
N HIS A 71 1.66 12.38 8.60
CA HIS A 71 1.56 12.90 7.24
C HIS A 71 0.89 11.93 6.27
N GLY A 72 0.57 10.71 6.73
CA GLY A 72 -0.05 9.68 5.89
C GLY A 72 -1.45 10.06 5.44
N VAL A 73 -1.74 9.90 4.16
CA VAL A 73 -3.07 9.97 3.56
C VAL A 73 -3.45 8.55 3.14
N ILE A 74 -4.51 8.01 3.73
CA ILE A 74 -4.97 6.65 3.42
C ILE A 74 -6.37 6.74 2.81
N PRO A 75 -6.52 6.51 1.50
CA PRO A 75 -7.82 6.36 0.87
C PRO A 75 -8.44 5.02 1.28
N VAL A 76 -9.59 5.07 1.92
CA VAL A 76 -10.34 3.89 2.37
C VAL A 76 -11.71 3.88 1.72
N ALA A 77 -12.11 2.75 1.15
CA ALA A 77 -13.45 2.63 0.56
C ALA A 77 -14.55 2.85 1.62
N ASP A 78 -15.61 3.59 1.28
CA ASP A 78 -16.75 3.92 2.14
C ASP A 78 -17.29 2.71 2.90
N ILE A 79 -17.50 1.60 2.18
CA ILE A 79 -17.98 0.34 2.76
C ILE A 79 -17.04 -0.17 3.87
N THR A 80 -15.73 0.06 3.75
CA THR A 80 -14.75 -0.34 4.76
C THR A 80 -14.69 0.68 5.90
N ALA A 81 -14.77 1.97 5.58
CA ALA A 81 -14.75 3.07 6.55
C ALA A 81 -15.97 3.04 7.50
N GLN A 82 -17.10 2.50 7.04
CA GLN A 82 -18.35 2.36 7.81
C GLN A 82 -18.37 1.10 8.71
N ARG A 83 -17.46 0.14 8.52
CA ARG A 83 -17.40 -1.05 9.37
C ARG A 83 -16.95 -0.68 10.79
N PRO A 84 -17.63 -1.15 11.86
CA PRO A 84 -17.37 -0.72 13.23
C PRO A 84 -15.91 -0.95 13.68
N ILE A 85 -15.34 -2.12 13.39
CA ILE A 85 -13.98 -2.48 13.79
C ILE A 85 -12.97 -2.00 12.77
N ALA A 86 -13.10 -2.42 11.50
CA ALA A 86 -12.13 -2.09 10.46
C ALA A 86 -12.07 -0.58 10.19
N GLY A 87 -13.22 0.11 10.14
CA GLY A 87 -13.25 1.56 9.93
C GLY A 87 -12.57 2.34 11.05
N ARG A 88 -12.81 1.95 12.32
CA ARG A 88 -12.11 2.57 13.46
C ARG A 88 -10.60 2.31 13.41
N PHE A 89 -10.21 1.08 13.08
CA PHE A 89 -8.82 0.72 12.96
C PHE A 89 -8.11 1.55 11.87
N PHE A 90 -8.64 1.60 10.65
CA PHE A 90 -8.02 2.41 9.58
C PHE A 90 -7.97 3.90 9.94
N LYS A 91 -9.03 4.44 10.55
CA LYS A 91 -9.05 5.81 11.06
C LYS A 91 -8.03 6.08 12.16
N SER A 92 -7.51 5.05 12.83
CA SER A 92 -6.50 5.17 13.88
C SER A 92 -5.06 5.18 13.35
N LEU A 93 -4.82 4.79 12.09
CA LEU A 93 -3.47 4.64 11.53
C LEU A 93 -2.82 5.99 11.16
N THR A 94 -3.62 7.00 10.82
CA THR A 94 -3.14 8.34 10.44
C THR A 94 -4.18 9.40 10.72
N ALA A 95 -3.73 10.67 10.79
CA ALA A 95 -4.63 11.81 10.95
C ALA A 95 -5.48 12.11 9.70
N HIS A 96 -5.12 11.60 8.52
CA HIS A 96 -5.71 11.95 7.23
C HIS A 96 -6.25 10.73 6.47
N VAL A 97 -7.22 10.05 7.05
CA VAL A 97 -7.97 9.02 6.33
C VAL A 97 -9.05 9.69 5.50
N VAL A 98 -9.10 9.39 4.21
CA VAL A 98 -10.11 9.89 3.28
C VAL A 98 -11.02 8.73 2.87
N SER A 99 -12.32 8.89 3.12
CA SER A 99 -13.32 7.92 2.66
C SER A 99 -13.61 8.16 1.18
N ILE A 100 -13.46 7.14 0.35
CA ILE A 100 -13.63 7.26 -1.11
C ILE A 100 -14.74 6.35 -1.61
N SER A 101 -15.54 6.87 -2.56
CA SER A 101 -16.62 6.13 -3.22
C SER A 101 -16.14 5.10 -4.25
N ARG A 102 -14.85 5.07 -4.56
CA ARG A 102 -14.22 4.32 -5.66
C ARG A 102 -14.58 4.83 -7.06
N GLN A 103 -15.12 6.04 -7.15
CA GLN A 103 -15.33 6.77 -8.39
C GLN A 103 -14.38 7.97 -8.48
N ARG A 104 -14.23 8.55 -9.68
CA ARG A 104 -13.46 9.79 -9.87
C ARG A 104 -14.32 11.01 -9.53
N ASP A 105 -14.83 11.07 -8.30
CA ASP A 105 -15.68 12.13 -7.78
C ASP A 105 -14.91 13.11 -6.87
N HIS A 106 -15.66 13.89 -6.10
CA HIS A 106 -15.09 14.85 -5.15
C HIS A 106 -14.21 14.19 -4.07
N THR A 107 -14.53 12.95 -3.66
CA THR A 107 -13.74 12.24 -2.63
C THR A 107 -12.35 11.88 -3.15
N TRP A 108 -12.25 11.50 -4.43
CA TRP A 108 -10.96 11.26 -5.07
C TRP A 108 -10.17 12.56 -5.26
N ARG A 109 -10.83 13.66 -5.65
CA ARG A 109 -10.19 14.99 -5.74
C ARG A 109 -9.64 15.45 -4.39
N GLU A 110 -10.31 15.13 -3.27
CA GLU A 110 -9.78 15.42 -1.92
C GLU A 110 -8.47 14.68 -1.65
N VAL A 111 -8.35 13.42 -2.09
CA VAL A 111 -7.07 12.67 -1.99
C VAL A 111 -5.97 13.40 -2.76
N LEU A 112 -6.23 13.76 -4.03
CA LEU A 112 -5.22 14.42 -4.87
C LEU A 112 -4.80 15.79 -4.30
N ALA A 113 -5.75 16.60 -3.85
CA ALA A 113 -5.45 17.90 -3.22
C ALA A 113 -4.57 17.77 -1.96
N LYS A 114 -4.74 16.68 -1.18
CA LYS A 114 -3.86 16.43 -0.01
C LYS A 114 -2.43 16.07 -0.41
N ILE A 115 -2.22 15.50 -1.59
CA ILE A 115 -0.90 15.05 -2.05
C ILE A 115 -0.03 16.24 -2.49
N GLU A 116 -0.60 17.35 -2.84
CA GLU A 116 0.13 18.57 -3.21
C GLU A 116 1.07 19.06 -2.09
N ASP A 117 0.71 18.80 -0.82
CA ASP A 117 1.60 19.05 0.32
C ASP A 117 2.83 18.12 0.24
N PRO A 118 4.06 18.65 0.11
CA PRO A 118 5.27 17.84 -0.07
C PRO A 118 5.62 16.95 1.12
N GLN A 119 5.01 17.16 2.27
CA GLN A 119 5.21 16.31 3.44
C GLN A 119 4.30 15.07 3.43
N ARG A 120 3.25 15.04 2.62
CA ARG A 120 2.28 13.93 2.61
C ARG A 120 2.86 12.65 2.03
N ILE A 121 2.41 11.55 2.61
CA ILE A 121 2.69 10.20 2.15
C ILE A 121 1.36 9.51 1.88
N VAL A 122 1.10 9.14 0.64
CA VAL A 122 -0.09 8.35 0.31
C VAL A 122 0.22 6.89 0.50
N ALA A 123 -0.62 6.20 1.28
CA ALA A 123 -0.52 4.75 1.43
C ALA A 123 -1.81 4.10 0.92
N LEU A 124 -1.68 3.22 -0.06
CA LEU A 124 -2.84 2.61 -0.72
C LEU A 124 -2.58 1.17 -1.16
N LEU A 125 -3.69 0.50 -1.45
CA LEU A 125 -3.75 -0.82 -2.09
C LEU A 125 -4.29 -0.60 -3.50
N PRO A 126 -3.42 -0.53 -4.54
CA PRO A 126 -3.82 -0.05 -5.87
C PRO A 126 -4.88 -0.90 -6.56
N GLU A 127 -5.06 -2.15 -6.14
CA GLU A 127 -6.10 -3.04 -6.68
C GLU A 127 -7.51 -2.64 -6.22
N GLY A 128 -7.62 -1.95 -5.06
CA GLY A 128 -8.88 -1.46 -4.51
C GLY A 128 -9.91 -2.53 -4.14
N ARG A 129 -9.56 -3.81 -4.30
CA ARG A 129 -10.36 -4.98 -3.96
C ARG A 129 -9.46 -6.06 -3.39
N MET A 130 -10.07 -7.00 -2.68
CA MET A 130 -9.37 -8.12 -2.06
C MET A 130 -9.45 -9.36 -2.94
N MET A 131 -8.33 -10.00 -3.18
CA MET A 131 -8.23 -11.27 -3.88
C MET A 131 -8.64 -12.42 -2.95
N ARG A 132 -9.49 -13.30 -3.43
CA ARG A 132 -9.85 -14.54 -2.76
C ARG A 132 -8.81 -15.62 -3.04
N ALA A 133 -8.88 -16.75 -2.32
CA ALA A 133 -8.01 -17.91 -2.55
C ALA A 133 -8.15 -18.49 -3.98
N THR A 134 -9.24 -18.19 -4.67
CA THR A 134 -9.47 -18.55 -6.08
C THR A 134 -8.68 -17.70 -7.09
N GLY A 135 -7.93 -16.68 -6.64
CA GLY A 135 -7.27 -15.71 -7.51
C GLY A 135 -8.19 -14.59 -8.04
N LEU A 136 -9.48 -14.66 -7.73
CA LEU A 136 -10.49 -13.71 -8.19
C LEU A 136 -10.99 -12.82 -7.05
N ASP A 137 -11.66 -11.71 -7.38
CA ASP A 137 -12.35 -10.89 -6.38
C ASP A 137 -13.67 -11.55 -5.92
N LYS A 138 -14.36 -10.91 -4.99
CA LYS A 138 -15.66 -11.41 -4.48
C LYS A 138 -16.76 -11.54 -5.54
N THR A 139 -16.59 -10.92 -6.71
CA THR A 139 -17.53 -10.95 -7.84
C THR A 139 -17.10 -11.89 -8.95
N GLY A 140 -16.05 -12.71 -8.72
CA GLY A 140 -15.51 -13.64 -9.72
C GLY A 140 -14.69 -13.00 -10.83
N ARG A 141 -14.22 -11.76 -10.63
CA ARG A 141 -13.41 -11.03 -11.63
C ARG A 141 -11.93 -11.09 -11.29
N PRO A 142 -11.03 -11.15 -12.29
CA PRO A 142 -9.59 -11.03 -12.09
C PRO A 142 -9.24 -9.71 -11.39
N MET A 143 -8.22 -9.77 -10.53
CA MET A 143 -7.70 -8.59 -9.86
C MET A 143 -6.78 -7.81 -10.79
N THR A 144 -7.02 -6.51 -10.90
CA THR A 144 -6.21 -5.58 -11.69
C THR A 144 -5.87 -4.36 -10.86
N VAL A 145 -4.69 -3.78 -11.10
CA VAL A 145 -4.34 -2.46 -10.60
C VAL A 145 -5.32 -1.43 -11.16
N ARG A 146 -5.73 -0.46 -10.35
CA ARG A 146 -6.67 0.60 -10.74
C ARG A 146 -5.95 1.86 -11.16
N ALA A 147 -6.57 2.63 -12.05
CA ALA A 147 -6.01 3.86 -12.60
C ALA A 147 -5.70 4.96 -11.57
N GLY A 148 -6.31 4.89 -10.38
CA GLY A 148 -6.07 5.89 -9.33
C GLY A 148 -4.60 6.03 -8.90
N ILE A 149 -3.80 4.96 -8.98
CA ILE A 149 -2.35 5.08 -8.71
C ILE A 149 -1.65 5.99 -9.73
N ALA A 150 -2.07 5.97 -11.00
CA ALA A 150 -1.52 6.84 -12.02
C ALA A 150 -1.90 8.32 -11.76
N ASP A 151 -3.14 8.59 -11.33
CA ASP A 151 -3.54 9.94 -10.90
C ASP A 151 -2.65 10.45 -9.75
N ILE A 152 -2.36 9.59 -8.76
CA ILE A 152 -1.47 9.91 -7.64
C ILE A 152 -0.06 10.22 -8.13
N LEU A 153 0.49 9.42 -9.04
CA LEU A 153 1.84 9.62 -9.57
C LEU A 153 1.95 10.91 -10.40
N LEU A 154 0.89 11.31 -11.11
CA LEU A 154 0.84 12.59 -11.80
C LEU A 154 0.75 13.77 -10.82
N ALA A 155 -0.01 13.61 -9.73
CA ALA A 155 -0.18 14.66 -8.71
C ALA A 155 1.00 14.75 -7.73
N THR A 156 1.92 13.77 -7.71
CA THR A 156 3.09 13.78 -6.83
C THR A 156 4.28 14.39 -7.58
N PRO A 157 4.75 15.61 -7.20
CA PRO A 157 5.78 16.30 -7.97
C PRO A 157 7.11 15.55 -7.99
N GLU A 158 7.55 15.07 -6.83
CA GLU A 158 8.86 14.44 -6.64
C GLU A 158 8.84 13.41 -5.52
N GLY A 159 9.87 12.58 -5.45
CA GLY A 159 10.09 11.64 -4.37
C GLY A 159 10.08 10.18 -4.81
N ARG A 160 9.90 9.27 -3.84
CA ARG A 160 10.00 7.83 -4.08
C ARG A 160 8.67 7.14 -3.84
N MET A 161 8.38 6.15 -4.67
CA MET A 161 7.33 5.18 -4.45
C MET A 161 7.93 3.93 -3.83
N LEU A 162 7.45 3.54 -2.66
CA LEU A 162 7.72 2.25 -2.04
C LEU A 162 6.66 1.25 -2.49
N LEU A 163 7.08 0.26 -3.25
CA LEU A 163 6.26 -0.88 -3.60
C LEU A 163 6.47 -2.00 -2.58
N GLY A 164 5.39 -2.52 -2.04
CA GLY A 164 5.38 -3.66 -1.15
C GLY A 164 4.69 -4.84 -1.82
N TYR A 165 5.35 -5.99 -1.84
CA TYR A 165 4.84 -7.22 -2.43
C TYR A 165 4.74 -8.30 -1.37
N SER A 166 3.64 -9.05 -1.36
CA SER A 166 3.53 -10.26 -0.54
C SER A 166 3.13 -11.45 -1.40
N ALA A 167 3.56 -12.66 -1.02
CA ALA A 167 3.09 -13.90 -1.64
C ALA A 167 1.60 -14.19 -1.35
N GLY A 168 0.92 -13.24 -0.70
CA GLY A 168 -0.43 -13.36 -0.19
C GLY A 168 -0.45 -13.74 1.28
N LEU A 169 -1.50 -13.30 1.95
CA LEU A 169 -1.66 -13.47 3.40
C LEU A 169 -2.77 -14.50 3.75
N HIS A 170 -3.27 -15.27 2.77
CA HIS A 170 -4.33 -16.25 3.00
C HIS A 170 -3.94 -17.34 4.02
N HIS A 171 -2.65 -17.68 4.10
CA HIS A 171 -2.13 -18.62 5.11
C HIS A 171 -2.10 -18.03 6.52
N ILE A 172 -2.20 -16.71 6.65
CA ILE A 172 -2.33 -15.98 7.92
C ILE A 172 -3.79 -15.68 8.21
N HIS A 173 -4.51 -15.14 7.24
CA HIS A 173 -5.91 -14.76 7.41
C HIS A 173 -6.65 -14.77 6.08
N THR A 174 -7.68 -15.62 6.00
CA THR A 174 -8.57 -15.68 4.85
C THR A 174 -9.76 -14.73 5.04
N PRO A 175 -10.16 -13.97 4.01
CA PRO A 175 -11.32 -13.10 4.09
C PRO A 175 -12.59 -13.86 4.51
N GLY A 176 -13.16 -13.49 5.67
CA GLY A 176 -14.33 -14.17 6.26
C GLY A 176 -14.01 -14.97 7.52
N GLU A 177 -12.73 -15.26 7.79
CA GLU A 177 -12.30 -15.83 9.07
C GLU A 177 -12.33 -14.75 10.16
N GLY A 178 -12.61 -15.17 11.42
CA GLY A 178 -12.68 -14.24 12.56
C GLY A 178 -11.32 -13.82 13.07
N LEU A 179 -10.37 -14.75 13.18
CA LEU A 179 -9.06 -14.53 13.77
C LEU A 179 -7.94 -14.99 12.82
N PRO A 180 -6.80 -14.30 12.82
CA PRO A 180 -5.65 -14.73 12.04
C PRO A 180 -4.95 -15.91 12.70
N ARG A 181 -4.27 -16.73 11.87
CA ARG A 181 -3.43 -17.83 12.33
C ARG A 181 -2.11 -17.27 12.81
N LEU A 182 -1.79 -17.52 14.08
CA LEU A 182 -0.58 -17.03 14.72
C LEU A 182 0.68 -17.82 14.30
N PHE A 183 1.83 -17.24 14.54
CA PHE A 183 3.17 -17.83 14.35
C PHE A 183 3.47 -18.31 12.92
N LYS A 184 2.72 -17.80 11.94
CA LYS A 184 2.99 -18.00 10.52
C LYS A 184 4.04 -17.01 10.03
N THR A 185 4.71 -17.34 8.93
CA THR A 185 5.72 -16.48 8.31
C THR A 185 5.07 -15.62 7.23
N ALA A 186 5.17 -14.29 7.36
CA ALA A 186 4.84 -13.35 6.30
C ALA A 186 6.11 -12.97 5.54
N ARG A 187 6.11 -13.17 4.23
CA ARG A 187 7.23 -12.80 3.34
C ARG A 187 6.88 -11.58 2.55
N ILE A 188 7.74 -10.56 2.66
CA ILE A 188 7.52 -9.23 2.09
C ILE A 188 8.73 -8.85 1.26
N GLN A 189 8.52 -8.51 -0.01
CA GLN A 189 9.53 -7.88 -0.84
C GLN A 189 9.24 -6.39 -0.94
N LEU A 190 10.30 -5.60 -0.95
CA LEU A 190 10.22 -4.13 -1.03
C LEU A 190 11.04 -3.64 -2.21
N GLU A 191 10.49 -2.68 -2.94
CA GLU A 191 11.16 -2.02 -4.06
C GLU A 191 11.00 -0.50 -3.93
N LEU A 192 12.07 0.23 -4.22
CA LEU A 192 12.02 1.69 -4.31
C LEU A 192 12.06 2.10 -5.77
N VAL A 193 11.14 2.96 -6.14
CA VAL A 193 11.04 3.53 -7.48
C VAL A 193 11.07 5.05 -7.35
N ASP A 194 11.97 5.71 -8.07
CA ASP A 194 11.96 7.16 -8.20
C ASP A 194 10.74 7.58 -9.02
N ILE A 195 9.90 8.48 -8.46
CA ILE A 195 8.62 8.85 -9.09
C ILE A 195 8.85 9.64 -10.36
N ASP A 196 9.83 10.55 -10.38
CA ASP A 196 10.09 11.42 -11.52
C ASP A 196 10.62 10.60 -12.69
N ALA A 197 11.66 9.82 -12.45
CA ALA A 197 12.25 8.95 -13.48
C ALA A 197 11.21 7.93 -14.01
N TYR A 198 10.37 7.39 -13.13
CA TYR A 198 9.29 6.47 -13.53
C TYR A 198 8.24 7.15 -14.42
N ARG A 199 7.80 8.33 -14.02
CA ARG A 199 6.81 9.12 -14.76
C ARG A 199 7.34 9.56 -16.11
N GLU A 200 8.55 10.14 -16.14
CA GLU A 200 9.20 10.60 -17.38
C GLU A 200 9.38 9.46 -18.39
N ARG A 201 9.86 8.31 -17.94
CA ARG A 201 10.00 7.13 -18.78
C ARG A 201 8.68 6.70 -19.40
N LEU A 202 7.62 6.55 -18.60
CA LEU A 202 6.33 6.10 -19.12
C LEU A 202 5.64 7.14 -20.01
N LEU A 203 5.82 8.43 -19.74
CA LEU A 203 5.32 9.50 -20.61
C LEU A 203 6.07 9.53 -21.95
N ALA A 204 7.40 9.33 -21.93
CA ALA A 204 8.19 9.27 -23.14
C ALA A 204 7.83 8.06 -24.03
N GLU A 205 7.58 6.90 -23.40
CA GLU A 205 7.27 5.66 -24.11
C GLU A 205 5.82 5.59 -24.62
N HIS A 206 4.85 6.20 -23.90
CA HIS A 206 3.42 5.98 -24.15
C HIS A 206 2.60 7.27 -24.34
N GLY A 207 3.20 8.44 -24.14
CA GLY A 207 2.52 9.73 -24.18
C GLY A 207 1.52 9.91 -23.02
N GLU A 208 0.94 11.11 -22.92
CA GLU A 208 -0.05 11.44 -21.86
C GLU A 208 -1.28 10.52 -21.93
N GLY A 209 -1.80 10.27 -23.13
CA GLY A 209 -2.98 9.42 -23.32
C GLY A 209 -2.77 7.96 -22.94
N GLY A 210 -1.52 7.46 -23.04
CA GLY A 210 -1.15 6.08 -22.70
C GLY A 210 -0.67 5.88 -21.28
N PHE A 211 -0.34 6.94 -20.55
CA PHE A 211 0.29 6.88 -19.23
C PHE A 211 -0.45 6.01 -18.22
N HIS A 212 -1.76 6.19 -18.06
CA HIS A 212 -2.57 5.41 -17.12
C HIS A 212 -2.53 3.91 -17.42
N ALA A 213 -2.67 3.55 -18.70
CA ALA A 213 -2.60 2.15 -19.12
C ALA A 213 -1.22 1.56 -18.89
N ALA A 214 -0.15 2.32 -19.14
CA ALA A 214 1.22 1.92 -18.91
C ALA A 214 1.53 1.68 -17.43
N VAL A 215 1.09 2.57 -16.53
CA VAL A 215 1.22 2.39 -15.07
C VAL A 215 0.49 1.13 -14.62
N ILE A 216 -0.74 0.91 -15.06
CA ILE A 216 -1.53 -0.29 -14.72
C ILE A 216 -0.81 -1.55 -15.19
N ALA A 217 -0.33 -1.56 -16.42
CA ALA A 217 0.37 -2.71 -17.01
C ALA A 217 1.68 -3.01 -16.26
N ASP A 218 2.51 -1.98 -16.00
CA ASP A 218 3.78 -2.16 -15.30
C ASP A 218 3.59 -2.66 -13.87
N LEU A 219 2.69 -2.05 -13.08
CA LEU A 219 2.44 -2.49 -11.71
C LEU A 219 1.78 -3.87 -11.65
N THR A 220 0.93 -4.22 -12.61
CA THR A 220 0.36 -5.57 -12.73
C THR A 220 1.46 -6.59 -13.02
N ARG A 221 2.35 -6.31 -13.97
CA ARG A 221 3.50 -7.15 -14.30
C ARG A 221 4.43 -7.34 -13.09
N ARG A 222 4.74 -6.26 -12.34
CA ARG A 222 5.55 -6.34 -11.11
C ARG A 222 4.87 -7.19 -10.05
N ARG A 223 3.57 -7.01 -9.83
CA ARG A 223 2.79 -7.86 -8.93
C ARG A 223 2.93 -9.34 -9.31
N ASP A 224 2.71 -9.68 -10.57
CA ASP A 224 2.72 -11.06 -11.05
C ASP A 224 4.13 -11.68 -10.98
N LEU A 225 5.17 -10.84 -11.06
CA LEU A 225 6.56 -11.26 -10.95
C LEU A 225 7.01 -11.44 -9.48
N TYR A 226 6.67 -10.49 -8.61
CA TYR A 226 7.25 -10.39 -7.26
C TYR A 226 6.30 -10.83 -6.13
N CYS A 227 5.00 -10.91 -6.35
CA CYS A 227 4.06 -11.44 -5.36
C CYS A 227 4.02 -12.98 -5.37
N ARG A 228 5.19 -13.62 -5.42
CA ARG A 228 5.36 -15.06 -5.35
C ARG A 228 6.09 -15.44 -4.08
N ASP A 229 5.92 -16.69 -3.63
CA ASP A 229 6.74 -17.22 -2.55
C ASP A 229 8.17 -17.40 -3.07
N TRP A 230 9.13 -16.87 -2.32
CA TRP A 230 10.56 -16.89 -2.66
C TRP A 230 11.36 -17.84 -1.76
N THR A 231 10.68 -18.82 -1.15
CA THR A 231 11.35 -19.93 -0.46
C THR A 231 11.70 -21.01 -1.46
N GLY A 232 12.95 -21.11 -1.79
CA GLY A 232 13.45 -22.15 -2.68
C GLY A 232 14.43 -21.67 -3.74
N GLU A 233 14.88 -20.41 -3.67
CA GLU A 233 16.04 -19.91 -4.40
C GLU A 233 17.32 -20.13 -3.61
#